data_b03c06d7c548dcb8664ce09e9e9be510
#
_entry.id   b03c06d7c548dcb8664ce09e9e9be510
#
_cell.length_a   1.000
_cell.length_b   1.000
_cell.length_c   1.000
_cell.angle_alpha   90.00
_cell.angle_beta   90.00
_cell.angle_gamma   90.00
#
_symmetry.space_group_name_H-M   'P 1'
#
loop_
_entity.id
_entity.type
_entity.pdbx_description
1 polymer ?
#
loop_
_entity_poly.entity_id
_entity_poly.type
_entity_poly.pdbx_seq_one_letter_code
_entity_poly.pdbx_strand_id
1 'polypeptide(L)'
;SGTINATTADDGLRGKDSLTIAGGTLTVNSGGDALKSDQDNDDTKGYVSIVDGTVTLTSGGDGIDAYTDAIVTGGTLSITSGGGASAGKPSTGSAKGIKAQTYIIVDGGVTTIDAGDDAIHSNGALRLSSGTISAASGDDGVHTEVAAVLDGATVTVTQSNEALEGGLITISDGTVDLTSSDDGINASGSITVEAGLAAVAESSSDSTTTDTTTTTQQMGPGGMADGGGSMEDTGEQLTITGGTVTVNANGDGLDSNGSLTISSGKTTVYGPASGANGALDSNGAMSITGGTVIAFATNEMVETPTTTDGQGWVSAAATGSAGSTVTITDSSGSVLGTYTSLKAFGNVIYSTSGMTNGSTYTVSVDGTATEATAGQGGMGSGMGSGMGPGGQGGQPPAGGPGQGGQPPAGGPGQGGQPPAAPQG
;
A
#
# COMPACT_ATOMS: atom_id res chain seq x y z
N SER A 1 -28.74 17.98 -21.98
CA SER A 1 -28.96 16.60 -21.49
C SER A 1 -29.44 15.76 -22.68
N GLY A 2 -28.86 14.59 -22.86
CA GLY A 2 -29.19 13.58 -23.88
C GLY A 2 -28.84 12.20 -23.39
N THR A 3 -29.15 11.17 -24.20
CA THR A 3 -28.79 9.79 -23.93
C THR A 3 -27.94 9.26 -25.07
N ILE A 4 -26.80 8.69 -24.77
CA ILE A 4 -25.91 8.01 -25.70
C ILE A 4 -25.76 6.58 -25.22
N ASN A 5 -25.98 5.61 -26.11
CA ASN A 5 -25.66 4.22 -25.92
C ASN A 5 -24.69 3.80 -27.03
N ALA A 6 -23.51 3.35 -26.68
CA ALA A 6 -22.48 2.89 -27.60
C ALA A 6 -22.14 1.41 -27.32
N THR A 7 -21.99 0.64 -28.39
CA THR A 7 -21.44 -0.72 -28.31
C THR A 7 -20.41 -0.85 -29.43
N THR A 8 -19.19 -1.19 -29.08
CA THR A 8 -18.03 -1.17 -29.98
C THR A 8 -17.20 -2.43 -29.80
N ALA A 9 -16.50 -2.84 -30.85
CA ALA A 9 -15.58 -3.97 -30.80
C ALA A 9 -14.17 -3.59 -30.31
N ASP A 10 -13.87 -2.30 -30.34
CA ASP A 10 -12.61 -1.66 -29.88
C ASP A 10 -13.02 -0.52 -28.93
N ASP A 11 -12.29 0.61 -28.90
CA ASP A 11 -12.57 1.73 -28.01
C ASP A 11 -14.02 2.26 -28.18
N GLY A 12 -14.60 2.69 -27.07
CA GLY A 12 -15.98 3.18 -27.01
C GLY A 12 -16.11 4.60 -27.56
N LEU A 13 -15.80 5.60 -26.75
CA LEU A 13 -15.75 7.00 -27.14
C LEU A 13 -14.32 7.50 -27.06
N ARG A 14 -13.83 8.04 -28.18
CA ARG A 14 -12.46 8.56 -28.26
C ARG A 14 -12.44 10.02 -28.66
N GLY A 15 -11.78 10.84 -27.86
CA GLY A 15 -11.47 12.22 -28.17
C GLY A 15 -9.95 12.41 -28.22
N LYS A 16 -9.37 12.73 -29.40
CA LYS A 16 -7.91 12.82 -29.49
C LYS A 16 -7.32 13.85 -28.52
N ASP A 17 -7.80 15.08 -28.58
CA ASP A 17 -7.30 16.18 -27.74
C ASP A 17 -7.91 16.16 -26.33
N SER A 18 -9.17 15.79 -26.22
CA SER A 18 -9.89 15.64 -24.96
C SER A 18 -11.25 14.97 -25.14
N LEU A 19 -11.77 14.41 -24.08
CA LEU A 19 -13.13 13.88 -23.99
C LEU A 19 -13.79 14.42 -22.72
N THR A 20 -14.87 15.20 -22.88
CA THR A 20 -15.59 15.77 -21.74
C THR A 20 -17.06 15.33 -21.73
N ILE A 21 -17.50 14.78 -20.61
CA ILE A 21 -18.90 14.45 -20.32
C ILE A 21 -19.46 15.52 -19.38
N ALA A 22 -20.22 16.47 -19.93
CA ALA A 22 -20.77 17.60 -19.19
C ALA A 22 -22.17 17.32 -18.58
N GLY A 23 -22.72 16.12 -18.80
CA GLY A 23 -24.02 15.72 -18.27
C GLY A 23 -24.80 14.83 -19.23
N GLY A 24 -25.98 14.40 -18.83
CA GLY A 24 -26.83 13.47 -19.58
C GLY A 24 -26.64 12.00 -19.10
N THR A 25 -27.05 11.06 -19.94
CA THR A 25 -26.89 9.62 -19.68
C THR A 25 -26.00 9.02 -20.76
N LEU A 26 -24.92 8.41 -20.35
CA LEU A 26 -23.98 7.71 -21.23
C LEU A 26 -23.86 6.26 -20.79
N THR A 27 -24.06 5.34 -21.74
CA THR A 27 -23.80 3.90 -21.54
C THR A 27 -22.84 3.43 -22.64
N VAL A 28 -21.71 2.88 -22.27
CA VAL A 28 -20.71 2.36 -23.20
C VAL A 28 -20.45 0.88 -22.87
N ASN A 29 -20.41 0.06 -23.92
CA ASN A 29 -19.94 -1.31 -23.86
C ASN A 29 -18.90 -1.50 -24.97
N SER A 30 -17.64 -1.62 -24.62
CA SER A 30 -16.49 -1.65 -25.53
C SER A 30 -15.65 -2.93 -25.37
N GLY A 31 -15.04 -3.36 -26.47
CA GLY A 31 -14.05 -4.44 -26.45
C GLY A 31 -12.66 -3.94 -26.03
N GLY A 32 -12.36 -2.68 -26.29
CA GLY A 32 -11.19 -1.93 -25.81
C GLY A 32 -11.55 -1.00 -24.64
N ASP A 33 -10.99 0.21 -24.62
CA ASP A 33 -11.24 1.21 -23.57
C ASP A 33 -12.63 1.85 -23.75
N ALA A 34 -13.33 2.15 -22.66
CA ALA A 34 -14.67 2.72 -22.81
C ALA A 34 -14.61 4.22 -23.11
N LEU A 35 -13.80 5.00 -22.42
CA LEU A 35 -13.53 6.41 -22.70
C LEU A 35 -12.01 6.60 -22.86
N LYS A 36 -11.61 7.19 -23.98
CA LYS A 36 -10.20 7.37 -24.32
C LYS A 36 -9.87 8.78 -24.80
N SER A 37 -8.70 9.29 -24.37
CA SER A 37 -8.07 10.47 -24.94
C SER A 37 -6.58 10.23 -25.06
N ASP A 38 -6.01 10.34 -26.26
CA ASP A 38 -4.69 9.84 -26.63
C ASP A 38 -3.78 10.84 -27.32
N GLN A 39 -3.91 12.14 -27.00
CA GLN A 39 -2.97 13.15 -27.48
C GLN A 39 -1.65 13.06 -26.67
N ASP A 40 -0.59 12.66 -27.35
CA ASP A 40 0.71 12.28 -26.80
C ASP A 40 1.85 13.29 -27.00
N ASN A 41 1.56 14.45 -27.61
CA ASN A 41 2.58 15.44 -27.93
C ASN A 41 2.17 16.88 -27.56
N ASP A 42 1.21 17.03 -26.69
CA ASP A 42 0.73 18.30 -26.13
C ASP A 42 0.13 18.03 -24.75
N ASP A 43 0.90 18.29 -23.70
CA ASP A 43 0.57 18.04 -22.29
C ASP A 43 -0.58 18.88 -21.73
N THR A 44 -1.11 19.82 -22.52
CA THR A 44 -2.38 20.51 -22.23
C THR A 44 -3.61 19.77 -22.77
N LYS A 45 -3.41 18.63 -23.40
CA LYS A 45 -4.41 17.79 -24.05
C LYS A 45 -4.28 16.35 -23.59
N GLY A 46 -5.08 15.44 -24.16
CA GLY A 46 -5.04 14.02 -23.80
C GLY A 46 -5.84 13.68 -22.55
N TYR A 47 -6.70 14.57 -22.08
CA TYR A 47 -7.45 14.36 -20.83
C TYR A 47 -8.88 13.84 -21.08
N VAL A 48 -9.40 13.13 -20.06
CA VAL A 48 -10.82 12.75 -19.95
C VAL A 48 -11.41 13.44 -18.73
N SER A 49 -12.55 14.14 -18.92
CA SER A 49 -13.23 14.85 -17.83
C SER A 49 -14.70 14.45 -17.72
N ILE A 50 -15.16 14.12 -16.52
CA ILE A 50 -16.55 13.87 -16.16
C ILE A 50 -16.99 14.96 -15.18
N VAL A 51 -17.83 15.88 -15.67
CA VAL A 51 -18.31 17.04 -14.90
C VAL A 51 -19.62 16.71 -14.20
N ASP A 52 -20.53 16.02 -14.89
CA ASP A 52 -21.86 15.65 -14.39
C ASP A 52 -22.47 14.57 -15.28
N GLY A 53 -23.59 13.99 -14.88
CA GLY A 53 -24.37 13.00 -15.62
C GLY A 53 -24.41 11.63 -14.96
N THR A 54 -25.00 10.69 -15.66
CA THR A 54 -24.97 9.27 -15.29
C THR A 54 -24.20 8.52 -16.36
N VAL A 55 -23.04 8.01 -15.99
CA VAL A 55 -22.07 7.38 -16.88
C VAL A 55 -21.91 5.92 -16.46
N THR A 56 -22.19 5.00 -17.35
CA THR A 56 -22.00 3.56 -17.14
C THR A 56 -21.08 3.01 -18.21
N LEU A 57 -19.95 2.46 -17.79
CA LEU A 57 -18.89 1.96 -18.64
C LEU A 57 -18.70 0.45 -18.39
N THR A 58 -18.67 -0.32 -19.45
CA THR A 58 -18.24 -1.71 -19.46
C THR A 58 -17.18 -1.85 -20.54
N SER A 59 -15.99 -2.29 -20.20
CA SER A 59 -14.84 -2.34 -21.12
C SER A 59 -14.11 -3.69 -21.03
N GLY A 60 -13.55 -4.10 -22.16
CA GLY A 60 -12.57 -5.19 -22.18
C GLY A 60 -11.18 -4.72 -21.80
N GLY A 61 -10.86 -3.47 -22.11
CA GLY A 61 -9.70 -2.71 -21.68
C GLY A 61 -9.99 -1.81 -20.47
N ASP A 62 -9.42 -0.62 -20.45
CA ASP A 62 -9.60 0.35 -19.37
C ASP A 62 -11.02 0.99 -19.41
N GLY A 63 -11.56 1.32 -18.26
CA GLY A 63 -12.82 2.08 -18.20
C GLY A 63 -12.61 3.50 -18.71
N ILE A 64 -11.59 4.16 -18.21
CA ILE A 64 -11.10 5.48 -18.67
C ILE A 64 -9.60 5.35 -18.90
N ASP A 65 -9.14 5.66 -20.14
CA ASP A 65 -7.72 5.75 -20.51
C ASP A 65 -7.42 7.18 -20.97
N ALA A 66 -6.78 7.96 -20.11
CA ALA A 66 -6.38 9.33 -20.37
C ALA A 66 -4.87 9.41 -20.55
N TYR A 67 -4.40 9.98 -21.67
CA TYR A 67 -2.98 10.16 -21.90
C TYR A 67 -2.34 11.16 -20.93
N THR A 68 -3.07 12.20 -20.52
CA THR A 68 -2.61 13.10 -19.45
C THR A 68 -3.42 12.92 -18.19
N ASP A 69 -4.62 13.48 -18.11
CA ASP A 69 -5.37 13.59 -16.86
C ASP A 69 -6.75 12.95 -16.94
N ALA A 70 -7.17 12.27 -15.88
CA ALA A 70 -8.56 11.86 -15.67
C ALA A 70 -9.17 12.68 -14.52
N ILE A 71 -10.25 13.42 -14.82
CA ILE A 71 -10.83 14.40 -13.91
C ILE A 71 -12.31 14.09 -13.71
N VAL A 72 -12.73 13.84 -12.47
CA VAL A 72 -14.12 13.62 -12.08
C VAL A 72 -14.52 14.67 -11.06
N THR A 73 -15.41 15.59 -11.43
CA THR A 73 -15.88 16.66 -10.54
C THR A 73 -17.34 16.51 -10.13
N GLY A 74 -18.08 15.54 -10.69
CA GLY A 74 -19.47 15.31 -10.33
C GLY A 74 -20.10 14.14 -11.08
N GLY A 75 -21.42 14.01 -10.93
CA GLY A 75 -22.21 12.98 -11.56
C GLY A 75 -22.16 11.61 -10.84
N THR A 76 -22.64 10.60 -11.54
CA THR A 76 -22.58 9.20 -11.11
C THR A 76 -21.85 8.40 -12.18
N LEU A 77 -20.72 7.83 -11.80
CA LEU A 77 -19.85 7.03 -12.66
C LEU A 77 -19.82 5.59 -12.17
N SER A 78 -20.15 4.66 -13.05
CA SER A 78 -20.05 3.22 -12.79
C SER A 78 -19.17 2.58 -13.86
N ILE A 79 -18.12 1.88 -13.44
CA ILE A 79 -17.14 1.24 -14.32
C ILE A 79 -17.07 -0.25 -14.00
N THR A 80 -17.08 -1.08 -15.05
CA THR A 80 -16.64 -2.47 -15.00
C THR A 80 -15.63 -2.68 -16.11
N SER A 81 -14.38 -2.96 -15.77
CA SER A 81 -13.29 -3.17 -16.73
C SER A 81 -12.70 -4.58 -16.63
N GLY A 82 -12.34 -5.18 -17.74
CA GLY A 82 -11.71 -6.50 -17.80
C GLY A 82 -12.53 -7.66 -17.20
N GLY A 83 -13.85 -7.47 -17.00
CA GLY A 83 -14.72 -8.45 -16.35
C GLY A 83 -14.79 -8.31 -14.83
N GLY A 84 -14.23 -7.25 -14.25
CA GLY A 84 -14.28 -6.92 -12.83
C GLY A 84 -13.22 -7.64 -11.99
N ALA A 85 -13.14 -7.27 -10.72
CA ALA A 85 -12.14 -7.73 -9.74
C ALA A 85 -12.03 -9.27 -9.64
N SER A 86 -13.16 -9.97 -9.79
CA SER A 86 -13.17 -11.43 -9.73
C SER A 86 -12.53 -12.11 -10.95
N ALA A 87 -12.32 -11.39 -12.04
CA ALA A 87 -11.61 -11.90 -13.21
C ALA A 87 -10.09 -11.89 -12.98
N GLY A 88 -9.59 -11.02 -12.10
CA GLY A 88 -8.19 -10.82 -11.82
C GLY A 88 -7.46 -10.04 -12.90
N LYS A 89 -6.22 -9.65 -12.62
CA LYS A 89 -5.34 -8.92 -13.53
C LYS A 89 -5.14 -9.71 -14.82
N PRO A 90 -5.37 -9.11 -15.99
CA PRO A 90 -5.16 -9.79 -17.26
C PRO A 90 -3.67 -10.08 -17.46
N SER A 91 -3.35 -11.22 -18.06
CA SER A 91 -1.96 -11.61 -18.37
C SER A 91 -1.33 -10.75 -19.48
N THR A 92 -2.14 -10.04 -20.24
CA THR A 92 -1.71 -9.12 -21.32
C THR A 92 -2.70 -7.97 -21.43
N GLY A 93 -2.18 -6.78 -21.72
CA GLY A 93 -3.01 -5.58 -21.83
C GLY A 93 -3.30 -4.96 -20.46
N SER A 94 -4.22 -4.00 -20.44
CA SER A 94 -4.66 -3.25 -19.27
C SER A 94 -6.17 -3.40 -19.11
N ALA A 95 -6.67 -3.44 -17.91
CA ALA A 95 -8.09 -3.50 -17.57
C ALA A 95 -8.39 -2.69 -16.29
N LYS A 96 -7.78 -1.51 -16.23
CA LYS A 96 -7.92 -0.59 -15.12
C LYS A 96 -9.27 0.12 -15.13
N GLY A 97 -9.75 0.51 -13.97
CA GLY A 97 -10.98 1.30 -13.90
C GLY A 97 -10.77 2.71 -14.46
N ILE A 98 -9.93 3.48 -13.81
CA ILE A 98 -9.50 4.82 -14.25
C ILE A 98 -7.98 4.81 -14.36
N LYS A 99 -7.48 5.16 -15.54
CA LYS A 99 -6.05 5.26 -15.82
C LYS A 99 -5.70 6.62 -16.38
N ALA A 100 -4.60 7.20 -15.89
CA ALA A 100 -4.02 8.42 -16.43
C ALA A 100 -2.49 8.39 -16.35
N GLN A 101 -1.81 9.04 -17.31
CA GLN A 101 -0.35 9.10 -17.30
C GLN A 101 0.17 10.16 -16.32
N THR A 102 -0.58 11.23 -16.05
CA THR A 102 -0.08 12.35 -15.28
C THR A 102 -0.86 12.52 -13.98
N TYR A 103 -2.15 12.89 -14.07
CA TYR A 103 -2.95 13.12 -12.87
C TYR A 103 -4.30 12.42 -12.90
N ILE A 104 -4.74 11.94 -11.74
CA ILE A 104 -6.14 11.60 -11.48
C ILE A 104 -6.66 12.53 -10.39
N ILE A 105 -7.75 13.24 -10.70
CA ILE A 105 -8.41 14.14 -9.75
C ILE A 105 -9.87 13.70 -9.61
N VAL A 106 -10.26 13.36 -8.38
CA VAL A 106 -11.67 13.17 -8.03
C VAL A 106 -12.05 14.22 -7.00
N ASP A 107 -12.86 15.19 -7.45
CA ASP A 107 -13.34 16.34 -6.65
C ASP A 107 -14.87 16.38 -6.60
N GLY A 108 -15.51 15.23 -6.58
CA GLY A 108 -16.96 15.12 -6.42
C GLY A 108 -17.59 13.92 -7.08
N GLY A 109 -18.92 13.85 -6.96
CA GLY A 109 -19.71 12.78 -7.53
C GLY A 109 -19.70 11.46 -6.75
N VAL A 110 -20.28 10.45 -7.39
CA VAL A 110 -20.29 9.07 -6.89
C VAL A 110 -19.66 8.18 -7.94
N THR A 111 -18.55 7.55 -7.60
CA THR A 111 -17.78 6.67 -8.48
C THR A 111 -17.79 5.26 -7.91
N THR A 112 -18.22 4.29 -8.73
CA THR A 112 -18.15 2.87 -8.41
C THR A 112 -17.31 2.16 -9.46
N ILE A 113 -16.31 1.39 -9.04
CA ILE A 113 -15.38 0.71 -9.93
C ILE A 113 -15.30 -0.76 -9.55
N ASP A 114 -15.37 -1.62 -10.56
CA ASP A 114 -15.10 -3.06 -10.50
C ASP A 114 -14.12 -3.39 -11.63
N ALA A 115 -12.83 -3.49 -11.31
CA ALA A 115 -11.75 -3.58 -12.29
C ALA A 115 -11.03 -4.93 -12.22
N GLY A 116 -10.69 -5.48 -13.37
CA GLY A 116 -9.87 -6.71 -13.44
C GLY A 116 -8.39 -6.48 -13.06
N ASP A 117 -7.89 -5.28 -13.31
CA ASP A 117 -6.57 -4.77 -12.92
C ASP A 117 -6.77 -3.73 -11.79
N ASP A 118 -5.97 -2.66 -11.68
CA ASP A 118 -6.14 -1.62 -10.67
C ASP A 118 -7.47 -0.86 -10.85
N ALA A 119 -8.12 -0.49 -9.74
CA ALA A 119 -9.33 0.29 -9.87
C ALA A 119 -9.03 1.74 -10.26
N ILE A 120 -8.02 2.37 -9.67
CA ILE A 120 -7.55 3.71 -10.01
C ILE A 120 -6.03 3.67 -10.13
N HIS A 121 -5.47 4.08 -11.29
CA HIS A 121 -4.04 4.03 -11.53
C HIS A 121 -3.53 5.31 -12.22
N SER A 122 -2.59 6.00 -11.57
CA SER A 122 -1.86 7.13 -12.15
C SER A 122 -0.37 6.86 -12.22
N ASN A 123 0.24 7.08 -13.38
CA ASN A 123 1.70 6.99 -13.49
C ASN A 123 2.42 8.22 -12.87
N GLY A 124 1.70 9.25 -12.49
CA GLY A 124 2.22 10.43 -11.81
C GLY A 124 1.65 10.57 -10.40
N ALA A 125 0.57 11.32 -10.27
CA ALA A 125 -0.03 11.57 -8.98
C ALA A 125 -1.56 11.49 -9.02
N LEU A 126 -2.16 11.31 -7.86
CA LEU A 126 -3.62 11.39 -7.72
C LEU A 126 -4.02 12.23 -6.50
N ARG A 127 -5.21 12.83 -6.61
CA ARG A 127 -5.87 13.53 -5.51
C ARG A 127 -7.34 13.17 -5.44
N LEU A 128 -7.78 12.73 -4.27
CA LEU A 128 -9.16 12.40 -3.94
C LEU A 128 -9.66 13.38 -2.89
N SER A 129 -10.19 14.52 -3.35
CA SER A 129 -10.51 15.66 -2.47
C SER A 129 -11.96 15.69 -2.01
N SER A 130 -12.88 15.13 -2.76
CA SER A 130 -14.27 14.99 -2.34
C SER A 130 -15.02 13.92 -3.13
N GLY A 131 -16.32 13.73 -2.82
CA GLY A 131 -17.15 12.68 -3.43
C GLY A 131 -17.07 11.34 -2.70
N THR A 132 -17.70 10.33 -3.29
CA THR A 132 -17.72 8.95 -2.76
C THR A 132 -17.19 8.01 -3.82
N ILE A 133 -16.18 7.25 -3.46
CA ILE A 133 -15.51 6.26 -4.30
C ILE A 133 -15.67 4.89 -3.65
N SER A 134 -16.20 3.93 -4.39
CA SER A 134 -16.25 2.52 -4.00
C SER A 134 -15.56 1.69 -5.07
N ALA A 135 -14.49 1.00 -4.70
CA ALA A 135 -13.63 0.26 -5.61
C ALA A 135 -13.52 -1.21 -5.20
N ALA A 136 -13.47 -2.06 -6.22
CA ALA A 136 -12.99 -3.43 -6.14
C ALA A 136 -12.03 -3.66 -7.31
N SER A 137 -10.93 -4.35 -7.07
CA SER A 137 -9.89 -4.60 -8.08
C SER A 137 -9.37 -6.03 -8.01
N GLY A 138 -8.88 -6.50 -9.14
CA GLY A 138 -8.16 -7.77 -9.24
C GLY A 138 -6.67 -7.64 -8.96
N ASP A 139 -6.17 -6.41 -8.90
CA ASP A 139 -4.84 -6.00 -8.46
C ASP A 139 -5.00 -4.89 -7.42
N ASP A 140 -4.49 -3.68 -7.61
CA ASP A 140 -4.50 -2.66 -6.57
C ASP A 140 -5.77 -1.80 -6.59
N GLY A 141 -6.18 -1.38 -5.39
CA GLY A 141 -7.37 -0.52 -5.23
C GLY A 141 -7.12 0.87 -5.79
N VAL A 142 -6.12 1.54 -5.27
CA VAL A 142 -5.67 2.87 -5.68
C VAL A 142 -4.16 2.85 -5.77
N HIS A 143 -3.63 3.01 -6.97
CA HIS A 143 -2.19 2.97 -7.22
C HIS A 143 -1.72 4.25 -7.90
N THR A 144 -0.58 4.76 -7.47
CA THR A 144 0.14 5.84 -8.15
C THR A 144 1.64 5.63 -8.04
N GLU A 145 2.34 5.86 -9.15
CA GLU A 145 3.79 5.69 -9.17
C GLU A 145 4.52 6.70 -8.26
N VAL A 146 3.95 7.91 -8.02
CA VAL A 146 4.64 8.95 -7.28
C VAL A 146 3.86 9.40 -6.05
N ALA A 147 2.72 10.06 -6.18
CA ALA A 147 2.07 10.70 -5.05
C ALA A 147 0.56 10.49 -4.99
N ALA A 148 0.06 10.07 -3.84
CA ALA A 148 -1.36 9.99 -3.52
C ALA A 148 -1.73 10.98 -2.40
N VAL A 149 -2.73 11.81 -2.65
CA VAL A 149 -3.29 12.76 -1.66
C VAL A 149 -4.78 12.48 -1.50
N LEU A 150 -5.17 12.10 -0.28
CA LEU A 150 -6.56 11.91 0.13
C LEU A 150 -6.88 12.99 1.17
N ASP A 151 -7.64 14.01 0.76
CA ASP A 151 -7.85 15.21 1.57
C ASP A 151 -9.33 15.60 1.72
N GLY A 152 -10.26 14.63 1.57
CA GLY A 152 -11.68 14.89 1.87
C GLY A 152 -12.67 13.90 1.28
N ALA A 153 -12.29 13.05 0.36
CA ALA A 153 -13.17 12.04 -0.23
C ALA A 153 -13.55 10.93 0.78
N THR A 154 -14.69 10.28 0.51
CA THR A 154 -15.00 8.98 1.09
C THR A 154 -14.53 7.90 0.12
N VAL A 155 -13.52 7.13 0.51
CA VAL A 155 -12.90 6.07 -0.28
C VAL A 155 -13.13 4.74 0.40
N THR A 156 -13.71 3.78 -0.31
CA THR A 156 -13.90 2.41 0.16
C THR A 156 -13.32 1.46 -0.88
N VAL A 157 -12.28 0.73 -0.52
CA VAL A 157 -11.76 -0.40 -1.30
C VAL A 157 -12.24 -1.68 -0.65
N THR A 158 -13.08 -2.42 -1.34
CA THR A 158 -13.75 -3.61 -0.81
C THR A 158 -12.99 -4.91 -1.12
N GLN A 159 -12.13 -4.87 -2.12
CA GLN A 159 -11.27 -5.96 -2.56
C GLN A 159 -10.10 -5.39 -3.36
N SER A 160 -8.88 -5.87 -3.08
CA SER A 160 -7.65 -5.56 -3.84
C SER A 160 -6.55 -6.55 -3.47
N ASN A 161 -5.44 -6.50 -4.20
CA ASN A 161 -4.16 -7.01 -3.72
C ASN A 161 -3.62 -6.04 -2.67
N GLU A 162 -3.14 -4.88 -3.05
CA GLU A 162 -2.86 -3.75 -2.17
C GLU A 162 -3.99 -2.71 -2.27
N ALA A 163 -4.36 -2.09 -1.15
CA ALA A 163 -5.53 -1.23 -1.21
C ALA A 163 -5.19 0.22 -1.58
N LEU A 164 -4.02 0.70 -1.18
CA LEU A 164 -3.50 2.02 -1.55
C LEU A 164 -1.98 1.95 -1.66
N GLU A 165 -1.44 2.17 -2.86
CA GLU A 165 -0.01 2.14 -3.13
C GLU A 165 0.48 3.46 -3.75
N GLY A 166 1.73 3.84 -3.42
CA GLY A 166 2.42 4.99 -4.02
C GLY A 166 3.64 5.43 -3.23
N GLY A 167 4.58 6.10 -3.89
CA GLY A 167 5.83 6.53 -3.24
C GLY A 167 5.65 7.55 -2.11
N LEU A 168 4.73 8.51 -2.28
CA LEU A 168 4.44 9.58 -1.31
C LEU A 168 2.94 9.62 -1.02
N ILE A 169 2.52 9.02 0.09
CA ILE A 169 1.10 8.95 0.46
C ILE A 169 0.79 9.95 1.57
N THR A 170 -0.22 10.80 1.36
CA THR A 170 -0.74 11.72 2.36
C THR A 170 -2.24 11.57 2.52
N ILE A 171 -2.69 11.26 3.74
CA ILE A 171 -4.11 11.27 4.13
C ILE A 171 -4.31 12.38 5.15
N SER A 172 -5.04 13.45 4.77
CA SER A 172 -5.22 14.61 5.63
C SER A 172 -6.67 14.84 6.08
N ASP A 173 -7.64 14.28 5.38
CA ASP A 173 -9.06 14.35 5.75
C ASP A 173 -9.86 13.26 5.02
N GLY A 174 -11.18 13.17 5.28
CA GLY A 174 -12.09 12.22 4.64
C GLY A 174 -12.29 10.93 5.45
N THR A 175 -12.90 9.96 4.78
CA THR A 175 -13.08 8.60 5.33
C THR A 175 -12.49 7.60 4.36
N VAL A 176 -11.54 6.81 4.82
CA VAL A 176 -10.80 5.84 4.03
C VAL A 176 -10.96 4.47 4.67
N ASP A 177 -11.61 3.55 3.96
CA ASP A 177 -11.88 2.18 4.42
C ASP A 177 -11.33 1.19 3.39
N LEU A 178 -10.28 0.48 3.75
CA LEU A 178 -9.45 -0.29 2.85
C LEU A 178 -9.44 -1.77 3.23
N THR A 179 -9.69 -2.64 2.27
CA THR A 179 -9.57 -4.09 2.43
C THR A 179 -8.68 -4.66 1.33
N SER A 180 -7.63 -5.40 1.73
CA SER A 180 -6.63 -6.00 0.85
C SER A 180 -6.35 -7.47 1.18
N SER A 181 -5.87 -8.19 0.19
CA SER A 181 -5.35 -9.56 0.33
C SER A 181 -3.86 -9.60 0.68
N ASP A 182 -3.16 -8.51 0.44
CA ASP A 182 -1.79 -8.22 0.83
C ASP A 182 -1.78 -6.94 1.67
N ASP A 183 -0.94 -5.95 1.37
CA ASP A 183 -0.78 -4.77 2.20
C ASP A 183 -1.96 -3.80 2.12
N GLY A 184 -2.25 -3.15 3.24
CA GLY A 184 -3.35 -2.21 3.34
C GLY A 184 -3.02 -0.86 2.71
N ILE A 185 -1.98 -0.23 3.19
CA ILE A 185 -1.37 0.96 2.60
C ILE A 185 0.11 0.69 2.49
N ASN A 186 0.64 0.78 1.26
CA ASN A 186 2.04 0.55 0.95
C ASN A 186 2.67 1.82 0.37
N ALA A 187 3.53 2.49 1.13
CA ALA A 187 4.33 3.58 0.61
C ALA A 187 5.58 3.00 -0.07
N SER A 188 5.39 2.61 -1.32
CA SER A 188 6.35 2.00 -2.23
C SER A 188 6.24 2.68 -3.60
N GLY A 189 7.35 2.98 -4.24
CA GLY A 189 7.36 3.59 -5.57
C GLY A 189 8.34 4.73 -5.73
N SER A 190 8.05 5.61 -6.66
CA SER A 190 8.93 6.73 -6.98
C SER A 190 8.65 7.93 -6.08
N ILE A 191 9.70 8.58 -5.61
CA ILE A 191 9.60 9.79 -4.78
C ILE A 191 9.84 11.08 -5.58
N THR A 192 10.07 10.97 -6.88
CA THR A 192 10.20 12.10 -7.79
C THR A 192 9.45 11.83 -9.10
N VAL A 193 8.95 12.88 -9.73
CA VAL A 193 8.25 12.77 -11.02
C VAL A 193 9.16 12.16 -12.09
N GLU A 194 10.44 12.53 -12.10
CA GLU A 194 11.42 12.02 -13.05
C GLU A 194 11.65 10.51 -12.90
N ALA A 195 11.67 10.03 -11.66
CA ALA A 195 11.81 8.60 -11.38
C ALA A 195 10.54 7.83 -11.79
N GLY A 196 9.34 8.36 -11.51
CA GLY A 196 8.07 7.79 -11.93
C GLY A 196 7.95 7.68 -13.45
N LEU A 197 8.30 8.74 -14.19
CA LEU A 197 8.30 8.72 -15.65
C LEU A 197 9.32 7.71 -16.23
N ALA A 198 10.46 7.52 -15.57
CA ALA A 198 11.45 6.53 -15.97
C ALA A 198 10.94 5.10 -15.78
N ALA A 199 10.30 4.80 -14.64
CA ALA A 199 9.72 3.50 -14.33
C ALA A 199 8.65 3.10 -15.37
N VAL A 200 7.79 4.04 -15.77
CA VAL A 200 6.77 3.83 -16.81
C VAL A 200 7.39 3.56 -18.17
N ALA A 201 8.47 4.28 -18.55
CA ALA A 201 9.17 4.07 -19.82
C ALA A 201 9.80 2.67 -19.88
N GLU A 202 10.30 2.16 -18.78
CA GLU A 202 10.85 0.80 -18.69
C GLU A 202 9.77 -0.27 -18.80
N SER A 203 8.65 -0.12 -18.11
CA SER A 203 7.52 -1.05 -18.18
C SER A 203 6.87 -1.12 -19.58
N SER A 204 6.90 -0.03 -20.33
CA SER A 204 6.39 0.01 -21.71
C SER A 204 7.32 -0.57 -22.74
N SER A 205 8.61 -0.76 -22.43
CA SER A 205 9.62 -1.31 -23.36
C SER A 205 9.71 -2.84 -23.38
N ASP A 206 9.03 -3.55 -22.49
CA ASP A 206 9.10 -5.02 -22.35
C ASP A 206 8.26 -5.79 -23.40
N SER A 207 7.87 -5.15 -24.51
CA SER A 207 7.11 -5.83 -25.57
C SER A 207 7.94 -6.29 -26.79
N THR A 208 9.25 -6.07 -26.83
CA THR A 208 10.14 -6.71 -27.85
C THR A 208 11.61 -6.49 -27.51
N THR A 209 12.36 -7.48 -27.03
CA THR A 209 13.62 -7.93 -27.63
C THR A 209 14.33 -8.99 -26.80
N THR A 210 14.80 -10.01 -27.49
CA THR A 210 15.74 -11.07 -27.11
C THR A 210 17.03 -10.54 -26.46
N ASP A 211 17.33 -11.09 -25.28
CA ASP A 211 18.61 -11.49 -24.71
C ASP A 211 19.90 -10.80 -25.17
N THR A 212 20.52 -10.03 -24.28
CA THR A 212 21.99 -10.06 -24.11
C THR A 212 22.36 -9.56 -22.71
N THR A 213 23.00 -10.41 -21.95
CA THR A 213 23.61 -10.30 -20.64
C THR A 213 24.29 -8.95 -20.36
N THR A 214 23.87 -8.23 -19.31
CA THR A 214 24.79 -7.48 -18.44
C THR A 214 24.14 -7.29 -17.08
N THR A 215 24.79 -7.80 -16.05
CA THR A 215 24.40 -7.81 -14.66
C THR A 215 24.36 -6.39 -14.09
N THR A 216 23.18 -5.84 -13.90
CA THR A 216 22.91 -4.79 -12.93
C THR A 216 21.61 -5.17 -12.26
N GLN A 217 21.58 -5.23 -10.94
CA GLN A 217 20.41 -5.59 -10.19
C GLN A 217 19.35 -4.52 -10.36
N GLN A 218 18.30 -4.88 -11.08
CA GLN A 218 17.11 -4.06 -11.28
C GLN A 218 15.94 -4.80 -10.66
N MET A 219 15.35 -4.22 -9.66
CA MET A 219 14.08 -4.70 -9.11
C MET A 219 12.97 -4.32 -10.10
N GLY A 220 12.30 -5.32 -10.64
CA GLY A 220 11.13 -5.14 -11.49
C GLY A 220 9.85 -5.18 -10.65
N PRO A 221 8.76 -4.57 -11.11
CA PRO A 221 7.49 -4.59 -10.44
C PRO A 221 6.85 -5.98 -10.51
N GLY A 222 6.38 -6.48 -9.38
CA GLY A 222 5.52 -7.66 -9.31
C GLY A 222 6.23 -9.02 -9.39
N GLY A 223 7.07 -9.30 -8.42
CA GLY A 223 7.54 -10.67 -8.16
C GLY A 223 7.36 -10.94 -6.68
N MET A 224 6.72 -12.05 -6.33
CA MET A 224 6.66 -12.55 -4.97
C MET A 224 8.07 -12.51 -4.36
N ALA A 225 8.36 -11.52 -3.55
CA ALA A 225 9.56 -11.46 -2.75
C ALA A 225 9.30 -12.26 -1.48
N ASP A 226 9.80 -13.48 -1.48
CA ASP A 226 10.13 -14.23 -0.28
C ASP A 226 11.03 -13.35 0.61
N GLY A 227 10.63 -13.09 1.83
CA GLY A 227 11.14 -12.13 2.79
C GLY A 227 12.65 -11.93 2.82
N GLY A 228 13.08 -10.80 2.32
CA GLY A 228 14.46 -10.34 2.30
C GLY A 228 14.62 -9.01 1.57
N GLY A 229 13.62 -8.13 1.63
CA GLY A 229 13.69 -6.77 1.11
C GLY A 229 14.82 -5.99 1.79
N SER A 230 15.42 -5.06 1.08
CA SER A 230 16.37 -4.10 1.64
C SER A 230 15.66 -3.34 2.75
N MET A 231 16.10 -3.43 3.98
CA MET A 231 15.65 -2.61 5.10
C MET A 231 16.28 -1.21 5.05
N GLU A 232 16.50 -0.68 3.86
CA GLU A 232 17.07 0.65 3.65
C GLU A 232 15.93 1.64 3.40
N ASP A 233 15.91 2.72 4.16
CA ASP A 233 15.02 3.85 3.93
C ASP A 233 15.34 4.46 2.56
N THR A 234 14.44 4.30 1.60
CA THR A 234 14.60 4.77 0.22
C THR A 234 13.87 6.09 -0.04
N GLY A 235 13.23 6.64 1.00
CA GLY A 235 12.68 8.00 1.02
C GLY A 235 11.19 8.10 0.77
N GLU A 236 10.49 6.98 0.63
CA GLU A 236 9.03 6.91 0.57
C GLU A 236 8.42 7.43 1.86
N GLN A 237 7.17 7.86 1.78
CA GLN A 237 6.51 8.47 2.93
C GLN A 237 5.04 8.09 3.01
N LEU A 238 4.66 7.55 4.13
CA LEU A 238 3.26 7.44 4.53
C LEU A 238 2.96 8.45 5.63
N THR A 239 2.11 9.43 5.33
CA THR A 239 1.78 10.53 6.25
C THR A 239 0.28 10.62 6.47
N ILE A 240 -0.18 10.43 7.71
CA ILE A 240 -1.59 10.60 8.12
C ILE A 240 -1.68 11.80 9.04
N THR A 241 -2.31 12.88 8.56
CA THR A 241 -2.47 14.13 9.29
C THR A 241 -3.93 14.44 9.67
N GLY A 242 -4.87 13.56 9.30
CA GLY A 242 -6.30 13.75 9.60
C GLY A 242 -7.15 12.61 9.09
N GLY A 243 -8.47 12.85 9.07
CA GLY A 243 -9.46 11.90 8.56
C GLY A 243 -9.74 10.71 9.48
N THR A 244 -10.51 9.76 8.95
CA THR A 244 -10.78 8.46 9.57
C THR A 244 -10.30 7.38 8.61
N VAL A 245 -9.30 6.63 9.02
CA VAL A 245 -8.66 5.56 8.24
C VAL A 245 -8.94 4.23 8.92
N THR A 246 -9.50 3.29 8.17
CA THR A 246 -9.69 1.90 8.58
C THR A 246 -9.02 1.00 7.55
N VAL A 247 -8.14 0.12 8.00
CA VAL A 247 -7.41 -0.82 7.15
C VAL A 247 -7.67 -2.24 7.64
N ASN A 248 -7.96 -3.14 6.69
CA ASN A 248 -8.14 -4.56 6.91
C ASN A 248 -7.26 -5.33 5.91
N ALA A 249 -6.01 -5.56 6.27
CA ALA A 249 -4.97 -6.15 5.41
C ALA A 249 -4.61 -7.57 5.83
N ASN A 250 -4.23 -8.44 4.89
CA ASN A 250 -3.67 -9.74 5.20
C ASN A 250 -2.13 -9.76 5.12
N GLY A 251 -1.52 -8.82 4.41
CA GLY A 251 -0.13 -8.39 4.51
C GLY A 251 0.04 -7.33 5.61
N ASP A 252 1.00 -6.42 5.46
CA ASP A 252 1.22 -5.34 6.41
C ASP A 252 0.04 -4.35 6.40
N GLY A 253 -0.31 -3.86 7.58
CA GLY A 253 -1.44 -2.92 7.69
C GLY A 253 -1.10 -1.56 7.09
N LEU A 254 -0.08 -0.93 7.62
CA LEU A 254 0.55 0.29 7.11
C LEU A 254 2.02 -0.01 6.90
N ASP A 255 2.46 -0.01 5.66
CA ASP A 255 3.84 -0.22 5.26
C ASP A 255 4.45 1.02 4.62
N SER A 256 5.75 1.22 4.82
CA SER A 256 6.52 2.25 4.14
C SER A 256 7.97 1.83 3.96
N ASN A 257 8.43 1.80 2.73
CA ASN A 257 9.86 1.64 2.40
C ASN A 257 10.72 2.83 2.88
N GLY A 258 10.10 3.84 3.46
CA GLY A 258 10.72 4.98 4.10
C GLY A 258 10.07 5.31 5.45
N SER A 259 9.55 6.51 5.62
CA SER A 259 8.99 6.94 6.91
C SER A 259 7.49 6.78 7.03
N LEU A 260 7.01 6.45 8.24
CA LEU A 260 5.60 6.42 8.62
C LEU A 260 5.31 7.45 9.69
N THR A 261 4.42 8.40 9.42
CA THR A 261 4.05 9.47 10.36
C THR A 261 2.54 9.57 10.54
N ILE A 262 2.07 9.48 11.78
CA ILE A 262 0.67 9.75 12.15
C ILE A 262 0.63 10.92 13.13
N SER A 263 0.04 12.04 12.72
CA SER A 263 0.01 13.26 13.52
C SER A 263 -1.40 13.71 13.95
N SER A 264 -2.44 13.16 13.34
CA SER A 264 -3.83 13.49 13.71
C SER A 264 -4.80 12.43 13.14
N GLY A 265 -6.11 12.64 13.32
CA GLY A 265 -7.16 11.76 12.81
C GLY A 265 -7.43 10.54 13.69
N LYS A 266 -8.13 9.58 13.11
CA LYS A 266 -8.42 8.28 13.72
C LYS A 266 -7.98 7.17 12.78
N THR A 267 -7.02 6.38 13.19
CA THR A 267 -6.49 5.25 12.43
C THR A 267 -6.79 3.93 13.14
N THR A 268 -7.44 3.02 12.44
CA THR A 268 -7.74 1.66 12.90
C THR A 268 -7.15 0.68 11.92
N VAL A 269 -6.27 -0.19 12.38
CA VAL A 269 -5.59 -1.17 11.54
C VAL A 269 -5.90 -2.58 12.03
N TYR A 270 -6.45 -3.38 11.18
CA TYR A 270 -6.59 -4.82 11.33
C TYR A 270 -5.58 -5.49 10.38
N GLY A 271 -4.37 -5.65 10.85
CA GLY A 271 -3.27 -6.28 10.13
C GLY A 271 -3.40 -7.80 10.06
N PRO A 272 -2.33 -8.51 9.71
CA PRO A 272 -2.36 -9.96 9.50
C PRO A 272 -2.69 -10.72 10.77
N ALA A 273 -3.50 -11.77 10.62
CA ALA A 273 -3.83 -12.68 11.72
C ALA A 273 -2.78 -13.80 11.91
N SER A 274 -1.88 -13.95 10.96
CA SER A 274 -0.78 -14.93 10.96
C SER A 274 0.28 -14.53 9.93
N GLY A 275 1.49 -15.04 10.05
CA GLY A 275 2.58 -14.78 9.10
C GLY A 275 3.59 -13.79 9.64
N ALA A 276 4.51 -13.40 8.78
CA ALA A 276 5.67 -12.58 9.10
C ALA A 276 5.47 -11.08 8.83
N ASN A 277 4.22 -10.61 8.72
CA ASN A 277 3.87 -9.21 8.50
C ASN A 277 3.31 -8.58 9.78
N GLY A 278 3.32 -7.26 9.87
CA GLY A 278 2.91 -6.46 11.03
C GLY A 278 1.65 -5.62 10.79
N ALA A 279 1.17 -4.96 11.82
CA ALA A 279 0.14 -3.94 11.64
C ALA A 279 0.72 -2.61 11.17
N LEU A 280 1.95 -2.34 11.54
CA LEU A 280 2.75 -1.19 11.17
C LEU A 280 4.13 -1.70 10.79
N ASP A 281 4.66 -1.25 9.66
CA ASP A 281 6.02 -1.54 9.20
C ASP A 281 6.64 -0.28 8.59
N SER A 282 7.94 -0.05 8.77
CA SER A 282 8.65 1.04 8.10
C SER A 282 10.16 0.84 8.11
N ASN A 283 10.78 0.98 6.95
CA ASN A 283 12.25 0.93 6.82
C ASN A 283 12.92 2.16 7.43
N GLY A 284 12.20 3.28 7.55
CA GLY A 284 12.68 4.54 8.11
C GLY A 284 12.12 4.87 9.50
N ALA A 285 11.94 6.15 9.76
CA ALA A 285 11.41 6.61 11.05
C ALA A 285 9.91 6.42 11.15
N MET A 286 9.45 5.71 12.19
CA MET A 286 8.03 5.62 12.54
C MET A 286 7.70 6.57 13.70
N SER A 287 6.69 7.43 13.53
CA SER A 287 6.27 8.37 14.56
C SER A 287 4.76 8.51 14.69
N ILE A 288 4.28 8.54 15.95
CA ILE A 288 2.90 8.89 16.29
C ILE A 288 2.95 10.13 17.18
N THR A 289 2.61 11.28 16.61
CA THR A 289 2.68 12.57 17.29
C THR A 289 1.31 13.12 17.70
N GLY A 290 0.24 12.51 17.22
CA GLY A 290 -1.14 12.91 17.55
C GLY A 290 -2.17 11.92 17.02
N GLY A 291 -3.45 12.27 17.16
CA GLY A 291 -4.57 11.44 16.76
C GLY A 291 -4.89 10.29 17.71
N THR A 292 -5.70 9.35 17.23
CA THR A 292 -5.98 8.08 17.90
C THR A 292 -5.66 6.93 16.96
N VAL A 293 -4.76 6.06 17.38
CA VAL A 293 -4.32 4.88 16.63
C VAL A 293 -4.64 3.64 17.43
N ILE A 294 -5.25 2.66 16.79
CA ILE A 294 -5.39 1.29 17.29
C ILE A 294 -4.97 0.34 16.16
N ALA A 295 -4.06 -0.57 16.45
CA ALA A 295 -3.60 -1.55 15.49
C ALA A 295 -3.53 -2.94 16.11
N PHE A 296 -4.00 -3.93 15.36
CA PHE A 296 -4.07 -5.34 15.73
C PHE A 296 -3.29 -6.15 14.71
N ALA A 297 -2.39 -7.01 15.16
CA ALA A 297 -1.70 -7.97 14.32
C ALA A 297 -1.21 -9.19 15.10
N THR A 298 -0.40 -10.01 14.45
CA THR A 298 0.33 -11.09 15.13
C THR A 298 1.32 -10.50 16.15
N ASN A 299 1.88 -11.35 16.99
CA ASN A 299 2.96 -10.94 17.91
C ASN A 299 4.34 -11.35 17.38
N GLU A 300 4.46 -11.68 16.10
CA GLU A 300 5.70 -12.19 15.49
C GLU A 300 6.54 -11.05 14.89
N MET A 301 5.92 -10.16 14.13
CA MET A 301 6.55 -8.98 13.53
C MET A 301 5.88 -7.73 14.10
N VAL A 302 6.31 -7.31 15.28
CA VAL A 302 5.77 -6.12 15.95
C VAL A 302 6.76 -4.98 15.82
N GLU A 303 6.43 -4.04 14.97
CA GLU A 303 7.11 -2.76 14.92
C GLU A 303 6.38 -1.71 15.74
N THR A 304 7.12 -0.77 16.27
CA THR A 304 6.59 0.28 17.14
C THR A 304 7.27 1.60 16.83
N PRO A 305 6.63 2.75 17.14
CA PRO A 305 7.26 4.04 16.89
C PRO A 305 8.71 4.10 17.38
N THR A 306 9.60 4.54 16.50
CA THR A 306 11.04 4.65 16.73
C THR A 306 11.39 5.93 17.52
N THR A 307 10.47 6.91 17.57
CA THR A 307 10.63 8.16 18.30
C THR A 307 9.79 8.15 19.57
N THR A 308 10.33 8.69 20.65
CA THR A 308 9.60 8.94 21.91
C THR A 308 9.16 10.40 22.05
N ASP A 309 9.49 11.23 21.08
CA ASP A 309 9.10 12.64 21.02
C ASP A 309 7.70 12.73 20.42
N GLY A 310 6.69 12.90 21.23
CA GLY A 310 5.31 13.00 20.77
C GLY A 310 4.32 12.37 21.71
N GLN A 311 3.23 11.86 21.15
CA GLN A 311 2.17 11.21 21.90
C GLN A 311 2.63 9.85 22.43
N GLY A 312 2.27 9.53 23.68
CA GLY A 312 2.55 8.22 24.26
C GLY A 312 1.79 7.11 23.51
N TRP A 313 2.44 5.95 23.37
CA TRP A 313 1.86 4.76 22.77
C TRP A 313 2.20 3.51 23.58
N VAL A 314 1.36 2.50 23.53
CA VAL A 314 1.63 1.18 24.13
C VAL A 314 1.60 0.10 23.06
N SER A 315 2.44 -0.93 23.24
CA SER A 315 2.37 -2.19 22.53
C SER A 315 2.19 -3.30 23.56
N ALA A 316 1.13 -4.08 23.45
CA ALA A 316 0.78 -5.11 24.40
C ALA A 316 0.64 -6.46 23.69
N ALA A 317 1.40 -7.46 24.14
CA ALA A 317 1.20 -8.85 23.73
C ALA A 317 -0.11 -9.35 24.39
N ALA A 318 -1.21 -9.15 23.68
CA ALA A 318 -2.55 -9.51 24.11
C ALA A 318 -3.27 -10.23 22.98
N THR A 319 -3.77 -11.43 23.25
CA THR A 319 -4.37 -12.32 22.25
C THR A 319 -5.89 -12.23 22.28
N GLY A 320 -6.49 -12.13 21.10
CA GLY A 320 -7.93 -12.19 20.90
C GLY A 320 -8.32 -12.88 19.59
N SER A 321 -9.60 -13.14 19.45
CA SER A 321 -10.22 -13.67 18.24
C SER A 321 -11.00 -12.58 17.49
N ALA A 322 -11.44 -12.85 16.30
CA ALA A 322 -12.44 -12.01 15.64
C ALA A 322 -13.68 -11.85 16.56
N GLY A 323 -14.13 -10.60 16.73
CA GLY A 323 -15.21 -10.24 17.63
C GLY A 323 -14.79 -9.97 19.08
N SER A 324 -13.53 -10.20 19.47
CA SER A 324 -13.05 -9.86 20.81
C SER A 324 -13.12 -8.36 21.08
N THR A 325 -13.56 -8.01 22.30
CA THR A 325 -13.60 -6.62 22.76
C THR A 325 -12.30 -6.26 23.45
N VAL A 326 -11.65 -5.21 22.97
CA VAL A 326 -10.42 -4.64 23.52
C VAL A 326 -10.71 -3.30 24.16
N THR A 327 -10.40 -3.19 25.45
CA THR A 327 -10.58 -1.95 26.24
C THR A 327 -9.24 -1.50 26.77
N ILE A 328 -8.90 -0.24 26.54
CA ILE A 328 -7.68 0.38 27.04
C ILE A 328 -8.04 1.33 28.19
N THR A 329 -7.34 1.19 29.32
CA THR A 329 -7.54 2.04 30.49
C THR A 329 -6.22 2.63 30.98
N ASP A 330 -6.30 3.81 31.59
CA ASP A 330 -5.16 4.40 32.30
C ASP A 330 -4.99 3.78 33.71
N SER A 331 -3.97 4.21 34.43
CA SER A 331 -3.67 3.74 35.80
C SER A 331 -4.74 4.10 36.85
N SER A 332 -5.66 5.03 36.55
CA SER A 332 -6.80 5.37 37.38
C SER A 332 -8.02 4.46 37.12
N GLY A 333 -7.98 3.64 36.07
CA GLY A 333 -9.08 2.83 35.58
C GLY A 333 -10.01 3.57 34.61
N SER A 334 -9.66 4.80 34.18
CA SER A 334 -10.44 5.53 33.17
C SER A 334 -10.28 4.89 31.81
N VAL A 335 -11.38 4.66 31.10
CA VAL A 335 -11.38 4.07 29.76
C VAL A 335 -10.93 5.11 28.73
N LEU A 336 -9.86 4.80 27.99
CA LEU A 336 -9.35 5.61 26.89
C LEU A 336 -9.94 5.21 25.54
N GLY A 337 -10.32 3.93 25.38
CA GLY A 337 -10.95 3.44 24.18
C GLY A 337 -11.48 2.02 24.34
N THR A 338 -12.49 1.69 23.53
CA THR A 338 -13.03 0.33 23.41
C THR A 338 -13.24 0.01 21.94
N TYR A 339 -12.75 -1.14 21.51
CA TYR A 339 -12.71 -1.56 20.11
C TYR A 339 -13.12 -3.02 19.99
N THR A 340 -13.61 -3.39 18.81
CA THR A 340 -13.89 -4.79 18.46
C THR A 340 -12.96 -5.20 17.33
N SER A 341 -12.22 -6.27 17.51
CA SER A 341 -11.32 -6.75 16.43
C SER A 341 -12.11 -7.49 15.36
N LEU A 342 -11.78 -7.25 14.10
CA LEU A 342 -12.33 -7.98 12.94
C LEU A 342 -11.63 -9.32 12.74
N LYS A 343 -10.39 -9.47 13.21
CA LYS A 343 -9.54 -10.65 13.02
C LYS A 343 -9.02 -11.17 14.37
N ALA A 344 -8.45 -12.37 14.35
CA ALA A 344 -7.60 -12.84 15.42
C ALA A 344 -6.31 -12.01 15.48
N PHE A 345 -5.78 -11.79 16.67
CA PHE A 345 -4.56 -11.00 16.89
C PHE A 345 -3.77 -11.53 18.08
N GLY A 346 -2.49 -11.19 18.13
CA GLY A 346 -1.56 -11.50 19.23
C GLY A 346 -0.96 -10.25 19.88
N ASN A 347 -1.09 -9.10 19.23
CA ASN A 347 -0.56 -7.82 19.69
C ASN A 347 -1.58 -6.69 19.46
N VAL A 348 -1.56 -5.71 20.34
CA VAL A 348 -2.34 -4.46 20.24
C VAL A 348 -1.40 -3.29 20.42
N ILE A 349 -1.33 -2.41 19.41
CA ILE A 349 -0.68 -1.10 19.52
C ILE A 349 -1.79 -0.05 19.70
N TYR A 350 -1.61 0.83 20.68
CA TYR A 350 -2.58 1.90 20.94
C TYR A 350 -1.90 3.21 21.30
N SER A 351 -2.40 4.29 20.74
CA SER A 351 -1.98 5.66 21.05
C SER A 351 -3.15 6.60 20.97
N THR A 352 -3.29 7.52 21.93
CA THR A 352 -4.28 8.59 21.91
C THR A 352 -3.79 9.80 22.69
N SER A 353 -4.44 10.95 22.49
CA SER A 353 -4.11 12.19 23.20
C SER A 353 -4.19 11.99 24.71
N GLY A 354 -3.25 12.55 25.45
CA GLY A 354 -3.15 12.41 26.91
C GLY A 354 -2.35 11.20 27.38
N MET A 355 -2.00 10.25 26.51
CA MET A 355 -1.04 9.21 26.86
C MET A 355 0.36 9.80 27.00
N THR A 356 1.08 9.34 28.02
CA THR A 356 2.41 9.85 28.37
C THR A 356 3.40 8.69 28.43
N ASN A 357 4.53 8.84 27.75
CA ASN A 357 5.62 7.87 27.78
C ASN A 357 6.12 7.63 29.21
N GLY A 358 6.41 6.39 29.55
CA GLY A 358 6.77 5.95 30.90
C GLY A 358 5.58 5.66 31.84
N SER A 359 4.35 6.02 31.47
CA SER A 359 3.15 5.67 32.24
C SER A 359 2.64 4.27 31.91
N THR A 360 2.02 3.61 32.87
CA THR A 360 1.44 2.27 32.71
C THR A 360 -0.03 2.38 32.29
N TYR A 361 -0.41 1.59 31.31
CA TYR A 361 -1.78 1.42 30.82
C TYR A 361 -2.17 -0.05 30.82
N THR A 362 -3.46 -0.33 30.84
CA THR A 362 -3.96 -1.70 30.79
C THR A 362 -4.70 -1.93 29.48
N VAL A 363 -4.31 -2.93 28.74
CA VAL A 363 -5.03 -3.46 27.57
C VAL A 363 -5.81 -4.71 28.03
N SER A 364 -7.12 -4.65 28.00
CA SER A 364 -7.99 -5.76 28.41
C SER A 364 -8.68 -6.36 27.19
N VAL A 365 -8.50 -7.64 26.95
CA VAL A 365 -9.15 -8.43 25.89
C VAL A 365 -10.18 -9.35 26.54
N ASP A 366 -11.46 -9.13 26.29
CA ASP A 366 -12.58 -9.90 26.88
C ASP A 366 -12.47 -10.07 28.41
N GLY A 367 -11.97 -9.02 29.08
CA GLY A 367 -11.75 -8.99 30.53
C GLY A 367 -10.41 -9.53 31.01
N THR A 368 -9.58 -10.08 30.13
CA THR A 368 -8.19 -10.47 30.45
C THR A 368 -7.26 -9.26 30.29
N ALA A 369 -6.66 -8.82 31.38
CA ALA A 369 -5.84 -7.62 31.42
C ALA A 369 -4.35 -7.91 31.17
N THR A 370 -3.72 -7.07 30.37
CA THR A 370 -2.27 -7.00 30.12
C THR A 370 -1.79 -5.60 30.40
N GLU A 371 -0.81 -5.42 31.28
CA GLU A 371 -0.20 -4.11 31.54
C GLU A 371 0.89 -3.83 30.50
N ALA A 372 0.95 -2.59 30.01
CA ALA A 372 1.97 -2.10 29.10
C ALA A 372 2.45 -0.72 29.52
N THR A 373 3.76 -0.47 29.42
CA THR A 373 4.36 0.84 29.70
C THR A 373 4.49 1.61 28.39
N ALA A 374 3.95 2.81 28.36
CA ALA A 374 4.00 3.63 27.16
C ALA A 374 5.44 4.02 26.77
N GLY A 375 5.73 4.02 25.47
CA GLY A 375 7.05 4.28 24.90
C GLY A 375 8.04 3.10 25.05
N GLN A 376 7.55 1.93 25.44
CA GLN A 376 8.35 0.71 25.46
C GLN A 376 7.72 -0.33 24.54
N GLY A 377 8.48 -0.80 23.56
CA GLY A 377 8.09 -1.92 22.72
C GLY A 377 7.92 -3.18 23.58
N GLY A 378 6.81 -3.89 23.44
CA GLY A 378 6.64 -5.23 23.99
C GLY A 378 7.77 -6.11 23.42
N MET A 379 8.38 -6.98 24.27
CA MET A 379 9.40 -7.92 23.79
C MET A 379 8.75 -8.98 22.87
N GLY A 380 8.51 -8.61 21.63
CA GLY A 380 8.39 -9.53 20.52
C GLY A 380 9.81 -9.89 20.09
N SER A 381 10.09 -11.17 19.89
CA SER A 381 11.43 -11.66 19.51
C SER A 381 11.76 -11.31 18.07
N GLY A 382 11.86 -10.00 17.76
CA GLY A 382 12.45 -9.52 16.53
C GLY A 382 13.94 -9.22 16.78
N MET A 383 14.81 -9.76 15.98
CA MET A 383 16.25 -9.42 15.99
C MET A 383 16.44 -7.99 15.47
N GLY A 384 16.16 -7.00 16.31
CA GLY A 384 16.51 -5.62 16.07
C GLY A 384 17.89 -5.34 16.63
N SER A 385 18.85 -5.07 15.78
CA SER A 385 20.23 -4.67 16.13
C SER A 385 20.23 -3.30 16.79
N GLY A 386 20.04 -3.25 18.11
CA GLY A 386 20.29 -2.06 18.89
C GLY A 386 21.78 -1.78 19.03
N MET A 387 22.38 -0.97 18.18
CA MET A 387 23.64 -0.31 18.47
C MET A 387 23.35 0.98 19.26
N GLY A 388 23.37 0.87 20.60
CA GLY A 388 23.43 2.04 21.48
C GLY A 388 24.84 2.65 21.49
N PRO A 389 24.99 3.97 21.55
CA PRO A 389 26.30 4.61 21.60
C PRO A 389 26.86 4.67 23.02
N GLY A 390 28.10 4.14 23.18
CA GLY A 390 29.06 4.69 24.13
C GLY A 390 29.09 4.09 25.55
N GLY A 391 29.96 3.12 25.75
CA GLY A 391 30.56 2.79 27.04
C GLY A 391 32.05 2.64 26.88
N GLN A 392 32.83 3.59 27.46
CA GLN A 392 34.28 3.60 27.46
C GLN A 392 34.88 2.47 28.31
N GLY A 393 35.95 1.84 27.80
CA GLY A 393 37.12 1.48 28.56
C GLY A 393 37.13 0.12 29.26
N GLY A 394 37.80 -0.83 28.66
CA GLY A 394 38.30 -2.03 29.31
C GLY A 394 39.40 -2.69 28.45
N GLN A 395 40.65 -2.44 28.77
CA GLN A 395 41.81 -3.01 28.10
C GLN A 395 41.94 -4.49 28.40
N PRO A 396 42.12 -5.38 27.41
CA PRO A 396 42.36 -6.81 27.69
C PRO A 396 43.82 -7.09 28.07
N PRO A 397 44.06 -8.10 28.93
CA PRO A 397 45.42 -8.49 29.33
C PRO A 397 46.13 -9.26 28.23
N ALA A 398 47.42 -9.01 28.12
CA ALA A 398 48.36 -9.72 27.26
C ALA A 398 48.63 -11.14 27.77
N GLY A 399 48.51 -12.14 26.88
CA GLY A 399 48.90 -13.54 27.15
C GLY A 399 49.41 -14.19 25.87
N GLY A 400 50.62 -14.70 25.96
CA GLY A 400 51.60 -15.08 24.99
C GLY A 400 51.33 -16.28 24.06
N PRO A 401 52.34 -16.69 23.28
CA PRO A 401 52.16 -17.48 22.05
C PRO A 401 52.19 -19.01 22.30
N GLY A 402 51.24 -19.69 21.66
CA GLY A 402 51.19 -21.16 21.65
C GLY A 402 51.26 -21.69 20.19
N GLN A 403 52.14 -22.61 20.01
CA GLN A 403 52.68 -23.24 18.80
C GLN A 403 51.66 -23.99 17.91
N GLY A 404 51.91 -23.94 16.65
CA GLY A 404 51.85 -24.83 15.52
C GLY A 404 51.03 -26.16 15.56
N GLY A 405 50.19 -26.28 14.51
CA GLY A 405 49.63 -27.55 14.07
C GLY A 405 49.38 -27.52 12.59
N GLN A 406 50.15 -28.32 11.85
CA GLN A 406 50.14 -28.44 10.39
C GLN A 406 48.97 -29.33 9.93
N PRO A 407 48.24 -29.04 8.83
CA PRO A 407 47.21 -29.94 8.33
C PRO A 407 47.82 -31.04 7.42
N PRO A 408 47.20 -32.24 7.36
CA PRO A 408 47.68 -33.31 6.52
C PRO A 408 47.24 -33.18 5.05
N ALA A 409 48.15 -33.55 4.17
CA ALA A 409 47.92 -33.67 2.74
C ALA A 409 47.13 -34.95 2.41
N GLY A 410 46.14 -34.85 1.54
CA GLY A 410 45.41 -35.97 0.94
C GLY A 410 45.24 -35.76 -0.56
N GLY A 411 45.73 -36.72 -1.33
CA GLY A 411 45.95 -36.68 -2.76
C GLY A 411 44.72 -36.94 -3.65
N PRO A 412 44.93 -37.04 -4.97
CA PRO A 412 43.88 -36.82 -6.00
C PRO A 412 43.12 -38.12 -6.32
N GLY A 413 41.78 -38.02 -6.40
CA GLY A 413 40.89 -39.09 -6.90
C GLY A 413 40.34 -38.76 -8.29
N GLN A 414 40.43 -39.76 -9.13
CA GLN A 414 40.23 -39.79 -10.57
C GLN A 414 38.77 -39.50 -11.04
N GLY A 415 38.67 -39.09 -12.28
CA GLY A 415 37.48 -38.71 -13.02
C GLY A 415 36.47 -39.83 -13.29
N GLY A 416 35.22 -39.41 -13.44
CA GLY A 416 34.12 -40.20 -13.96
C GLY A 416 33.43 -39.42 -15.07
N GLN A 417 33.36 -40.01 -16.24
CA GLN A 417 32.80 -39.48 -17.50
C GLN A 417 31.25 -39.56 -17.44
N PRO A 418 30.50 -38.58 -17.96
CA PRO A 418 29.04 -38.66 -18.00
C PRO A 418 28.57 -39.53 -19.18
N PRO A 419 27.38 -40.19 -19.07
CA PRO A 419 26.81 -41.01 -20.13
C PRO A 419 26.08 -40.18 -21.19
N ALA A 420 26.09 -40.69 -22.42
CA ALA A 420 25.50 -40.13 -23.62
C ALA A 420 23.97 -40.14 -23.60
N ALA A 421 23.38 -39.15 -24.29
CA ALA A 421 21.94 -39.05 -24.52
C ALA A 421 21.46 -40.03 -25.61
N PRO A 422 20.22 -40.55 -25.52
CA PRO A 422 19.64 -41.34 -26.59
C PRO A 422 19.04 -40.46 -27.68
N GLN A 423 19.27 -40.84 -28.93
CA GLN A 423 18.60 -40.35 -30.12
C GLN A 423 17.28 -41.10 -30.30
N GLY A 424 16.25 -40.33 -30.67
CA GLY A 424 14.93 -40.80 -31.04
C GLY A 424 14.01 -39.64 -31.31
#